data_8b2b03ee840175e3ae0007c8f5d50c6b
#
_entry.id   8b2b03ee840175e3ae0007c8f5d50c6b
#
_cell.length_a   1.000
_cell.length_b   1.000
_cell.length_c   1.000
_cell.angle_alpha   90.00
_cell.angle_beta   90.00
_cell.angle_gamma   90.00
#
_symmetry.space_group_name_H-M   'P 1'
#
loop_
_entity.id
_entity.type
_entity.pdbx_description
1 polymer ?
#
loop_
_entity_poly.entity_id
_entity_poly.type
_entity_poly.pdbx_seq_one_letter_code
_entity_poly.pdbx_strand_id
1 'polypeptide(L)' 'MNRKECENQILEKLKEIKAIAKKYDKSEEFYLSMTIYEDSIAINNACWETETPLEVTEYNDGRVIHCDN' A
#
# COMPACT_ATOMS: atom_id res chain seq x y z
N MET A 1 0.53 -3.25 24.37
CA MET A 1 1.50 -2.67 23.42
C MET A 1 1.57 -1.16 23.64
N ASN A 2 2.76 -0.63 23.85
CA ASN A 2 2.91 0.81 23.97
C ASN A 2 3.08 1.46 22.59
N ARG A 3 3.08 2.79 22.55
CA ARG A 3 3.15 3.55 21.30
C ARG A 3 4.40 3.20 20.48
N LYS A 4 5.56 3.14 21.11
CA LYS A 4 6.82 2.88 20.42
C LYS A 4 6.85 1.49 19.80
N GLU A 5 6.37 0.50 20.52
CA GLU A 5 6.28 -0.87 20.01
C GLU A 5 5.35 -0.94 18.79
N CYS A 6 4.22 -0.25 18.87
CA CYS A 6 3.27 -0.19 17.76
C CYS A 6 3.91 0.44 16.53
N GLU A 7 4.55 1.59 16.71
CA GLU A 7 5.22 2.29 15.61
C GLU A 7 6.29 1.42 14.96
N ASN A 8 7.11 0.75 15.78
CA ASN A 8 8.18 -0.10 15.27
C ASN A 8 7.65 -1.31 14.48
N GLN A 9 6.59 -1.93 14.96
CA GLN A 9 6.00 -3.07 14.26
C GLN A 9 5.41 -2.65 12.92
N ILE A 10 4.75 -1.49 12.89
CA ILE A 10 4.20 -0.96 11.65
C ILE A 10 5.32 -0.63 10.67
N LEU A 11 6.40 0.02 11.14
CA LEU A 11 7.52 0.37 10.28
C LEU A 11 8.19 -0.86 9.67
N GLU A 12 8.32 -1.94 10.43
CA GLU A 12 8.88 -3.19 9.90
C GLU A 12 8.04 -3.75 8.76
N LYS A 13 6.72 -3.71 8.92
CA LYS A 13 5.81 -4.17 7.86
C LYS A 13 5.84 -3.26 6.65
N LEU A 14 5.98 -1.96 6.87
CA LEU A 14 6.10 -1.00 5.78
C LEU A 14 7.39 -1.21 4.98
N LYS A 15 8.47 -1.60 5.63
CA LYS A 15 9.72 -1.94 4.95
C LYS A 15 9.54 -3.15 4.04
N GLU A 16 8.83 -4.16 4.52
CA GLU A 16 8.52 -5.35 3.71
C GLU A 16 7.64 -4.99 2.51
N ILE A 17 6.65 -4.14 2.75
CA ILE A 17 5.75 -3.66 1.70
C ILE A 17 6.53 -2.87 0.65
N LYS A 18 7.43 -1.99 1.09
CA LYS A 18 8.28 -1.21 0.20
C LYS A 18 9.11 -2.12 -0.70
N ALA A 19 9.69 -3.17 -0.13
CA ALA A 19 10.50 -4.13 -0.90
C ALA A 19 9.68 -4.84 -1.96
N ILE A 20 8.45 -5.24 -1.63
CA ILE A 20 7.53 -5.87 -2.59
C ILE A 20 7.18 -4.89 -3.70
N ALA A 21 6.80 -3.68 -3.34
CA ALA A 21 6.38 -2.67 -4.31
C ALA A 21 7.52 -2.27 -5.25
N LYS A 22 8.76 -2.23 -4.76
CA LYS A 22 9.93 -1.90 -5.58
C LYS A 22 10.26 -2.99 -6.60
N LYS A 23 9.82 -4.20 -6.39
CA LYS A 23 9.97 -5.27 -7.39
C LYS A 23 9.08 -5.02 -8.59
N TYR A 24 7.95 -4.38 -8.37
CA TYR A 24 7.00 -4.04 -9.42
C TYR A 24 7.37 -2.72 -10.09
N ASP A 25 7.59 -1.68 -9.30
CA ASP A 25 7.93 -0.35 -9.77
C ASP A 25 9.38 -0.04 -9.43
N LYS A 26 10.24 -0.02 -10.43
CA LYS A 26 11.69 0.20 -10.28
C LYS A 26 12.10 1.66 -10.48
N SER A 27 11.14 2.56 -10.60
CA SER A 27 11.44 3.98 -10.76
C SER A 27 12.12 4.55 -9.53
N GLU A 28 12.92 5.59 -9.72
CA GLU A 28 13.59 6.27 -8.60
C GLU A 28 12.59 7.10 -7.78
N GLU A 29 11.56 7.62 -8.44
CA GLU A 29 10.48 8.36 -7.79
C GLU A 29 9.32 7.41 -7.52
N PHE A 30 9.41 6.76 -6.39
CA PHE A 30 8.42 5.75 -6.02
C PHE A 30 7.54 6.26 -4.87
N TYR A 31 6.24 6.19 -5.07
CA TYR A 31 5.27 6.52 -4.03
C TYR A 31 4.25 5.40 -3.89
N LEU A 32 3.98 5.04 -2.68
CA LEU A 32 2.90 4.11 -2.38
C LEU A 32 2.09 4.67 -1.22
N SER A 33 0.83 4.97 -1.48
CA SER A 33 -0.09 5.43 -0.46
C SER A 33 -0.91 4.26 0.03
N MET A 34 -1.07 4.18 1.34
CA MET A 34 -1.90 3.16 1.96
C MET A 34 -2.84 3.84 2.94
N THR A 35 -4.11 3.48 2.87
CA THR A 35 -5.11 4.05 3.77
C THR A 35 -5.82 2.91 4.46
N ILE A 36 -5.88 3.01 5.78
CA ILE A 36 -6.58 2.01 6.59
C ILE A 36 -7.86 2.66 7.11
N TYR A 37 -8.99 2.13 6.65
CA TYR A 37 -10.30 2.54 7.12
C TYR A 37 -10.83 1.50 8.08
N GLU A 38 -11.90 1.84 8.78
CA GLU A 38 -12.55 0.90 9.68
C GLU A 38 -13.07 -0.36 8.96
N ASP A 39 -13.53 -0.20 7.73
CA ASP A 39 -14.15 -1.27 6.95
C ASP A 39 -13.31 -1.75 5.76
N SER A 40 -12.15 -1.17 5.51
CA SER A 40 -11.37 -1.50 4.32
C SER A 40 -9.91 -1.06 4.43
N ILE A 41 -9.10 -1.60 3.54
CA ILE A 41 -7.71 -1.20 3.37
C ILE A 41 -7.53 -0.88 1.89
N ALA A 42 -6.95 0.28 1.60
CA ALA A 42 -6.73 0.72 0.23
C ALA A 42 -5.24 0.95 -0.03
N ILE A 43 -4.79 0.54 -1.20
CA ILE A 43 -3.42 0.75 -1.67
C ILE A 43 -3.50 1.51 -2.99
N ASN A 44 -2.71 2.54 -3.12
CA ASN A 44 -2.67 3.36 -4.32
C ASN A 44 -1.25 3.80 -4.61
N ASN A 45 -0.78 3.50 -5.81
CA ASN A 45 0.48 4.01 -6.33
C ASN A 45 0.15 5.25 -7.18
N ALA A 46 0.25 6.40 -6.57
CA ALA A 46 -0.12 7.67 -7.21
C ALA A 46 0.94 8.19 -8.17
N CYS A 47 1.93 7.39 -8.52
CA CYS A 47 2.96 7.82 -9.47
C CYS A 47 2.36 7.94 -10.86
N TRP A 48 2.17 9.18 -11.31
CA TRP A 48 1.55 9.49 -12.59
C TRP A 48 2.40 9.09 -13.80
N GLU A 49 3.65 8.71 -13.58
CA GLU A 49 4.53 8.21 -14.62
C GLU A 49 4.40 6.70 -14.85
N THR A 50 3.66 6.02 -14.02
CA THR A 50 3.45 4.58 -14.13
C THR A 50 2.27 4.30 -15.06
N GLU A 51 2.50 3.51 -16.12
CA GLU A 51 1.43 3.16 -17.07
C GLU A 51 0.36 2.27 -16.44
N THR A 52 0.74 1.45 -15.47
CA THR A 52 -0.19 0.55 -14.78
C THR A 52 -0.08 0.76 -13.29
N PRO A 53 -0.72 1.82 -12.76
CA PRO A 53 -0.63 2.10 -11.33
C PRO A 53 -1.31 1.02 -10.48
N LEU A 54 -0.75 0.80 -9.30
CA LEU A 54 -1.37 -0.09 -8.32
C LEU A 54 -2.55 0.64 -7.70
N GLU A 55 -3.71 0.00 -7.71
CA GLU A 55 -4.89 0.58 -7.08
C GLU A 55 -5.84 -0.55 -6.70
N VAL A 56 -5.96 -0.82 -5.41
CA VAL A 56 -6.79 -1.91 -4.91
C VAL A 56 -7.36 -1.55 -3.55
N THR A 57 -8.59 -1.94 -3.32
CA THR A 57 -9.26 -1.81 -2.03
C THR A 57 -9.83 -3.15 -1.63
N GLU A 58 -9.52 -3.59 -0.41
CA GLU A 58 -10.09 -4.80 0.15
C GLU A 58 -10.98 -4.43 1.33
N TYR A 59 -12.22 -4.91 1.29
CA TYR A 59 -13.20 -4.68 2.35
C TYR A 59 -13.19 -5.83 3.36
N ASN A 60 -13.66 -5.55 4.57
CA ASN A 60 -13.69 -6.55 5.64
C ASN A 60 -14.55 -7.76 5.33
N ASP A 61 -15.50 -7.62 4.41
CA ASP A 61 -16.35 -8.72 3.97
C ASP A 61 -15.69 -9.62 2.91
N GLY A 62 -14.45 -9.34 2.55
CA GLY A 62 -13.68 -10.11 1.58
C GLY A 62 -13.75 -9.63 0.15
N ARG A 63 -14.56 -8.61 -0.15
CA ARG A 63 -14.60 -8.05 -1.50
C ARG A 63 -13.30 -7.33 -1.80
N VAL A 64 -12.75 -7.56 -2.98
CA VAL A 64 -11.54 -6.90 -3.46
C VAL A 64 -11.85 -6.20 -4.75
N ILE A 65 -11.63 -4.91 -4.79
CA ILE A 65 -11.90 -4.08 -5.97
C ILE A 65 -10.58 -3.56 -6.51
N HIS A 66 -10.26 -3.92 -7.74
CA HIS A 66 -9.13 -3.39 -8.47
C HIS A 66 -9.63 -2.29 -9.41
N CYS A 67 -8.94 -1.17 -9.40
CA CYS A 67 -9.28 -0.09 -10.32
C CYS A 67 -8.46 -0.27 -11.58
N ASP A 68 -9.13 -0.67 -12.66
CA ASP A 68 -8.49 -0.79 -13.97
C ASP A 68 -8.75 0.49 -14.74
N ASN A 69 -7.69 1.18 -15.07
CA ASN A 69 -7.76 2.37 -15.92
C ASN A 69 -7.49 2.00 -17.38
#